data_4db73b4adc0a98b8765845e361bd3b77
#
_entry.id   4db73b4adc0a98b8765845e361bd3b77
#
_cell.length_a   1.000
_cell.length_b   1.000
_cell.length_c   1.000
_cell.angle_alpha   90.00
_cell.angle_beta   90.00
_cell.angle_gamma   90.00
#
_symmetry.space_group_name_H-M   'P 1'
#
loop_
_entity.id
_entity.type
_entity.pdbx_description
1 polymer ?
#
loop_
_entity_poly.entity_id
_entity_poly.type
_entity_poly.pdbx_seq_one_letter_code
_entity_poly.pdbx_strand_id
1 'polypeptide(L)'
;ANWRTNVWMVIMTYYAGNAITAGAHRMWCHKAYKANFWLRVFYMIGTTMAVQNDVIEWSRDHRVHHKWSDSDADPHNINRGFFFAHMGWLLVRKHPKVKEMGKKIDMSDLEADPVLAFQRRYYIILVPLTFLFLTFVPVYFWNENVAVAFYVGAILRLAIQLHLTWAINSAAHAFGYKPFDTKIT
;
A
#
# COMPACT_ATOMS: atom_id res chain seq x y z
N ALA A 1 -15.75 5.86 20.64
CA ALA A 1 -14.61 4.93 20.80
C ALA A 1 -13.88 5.25 22.11
N ASN A 2 -13.44 4.21 22.80
CA ASN A 2 -12.53 4.34 23.92
C ASN A 2 -11.20 4.96 23.42
N TRP A 3 -10.50 5.75 24.26
CA TRP A 3 -9.21 6.31 23.88
C TRP A 3 -8.18 5.24 23.47
N ARG A 4 -8.25 4.05 24.10
CA ARG A 4 -7.39 2.91 23.73
C ARG A 4 -7.63 2.43 22.29
N THR A 5 -8.88 2.45 21.81
CA THR A 5 -9.22 2.13 20.42
C THR A 5 -8.65 3.16 19.46
N ASN A 6 -8.67 4.45 19.81
CA ASN A 6 -8.04 5.48 19.00
C ASN A 6 -6.51 5.32 18.92
N VAL A 7 -5.86 5.02 20.05
CA VAL A 7 -4.42 4.72 20.08
C VAL A 7 -4.10 3.49 19.24
N TRP A 8 -4.90 2.41 19.37
CA TRP A 8 -4.80 1.20 18.56
C TRP A 8 -4.88 1.51 17.07
N MET A 9 -5.89 2.30 16.66
CA MET A 9 -6.05 2.76 15.28
C MET A 9 -4.79 3.48 14.78
N VAL A 10 -4.24 4.41 15.55
CA VAL A 10 -3.04 5.17 15.18
C VAL A 10 -1.82 4.24 15.04
N ILE A 11 -1.60 3.35 16.01
CA ILE A 11 -0.48 2.38 15.96
C ILE A 11 -0.59 1.47 14.74
N MET A 12 -1.78 0.95 14.45
CA MET A 12 -1.99 0.05 13.30
C MET A 12 -1.94 0.79 11.96
N THR A 13 -2.34 2.06 11.90
CA THR A 13 -2.13 2.93 10.73
C THR A 13 -0.63 3.12 10.47
N TYR A 14 0.11 3.48 11.51
CA TYR A 14 1.57 3.66 11.41
C TYR A 14 2.28 2.36 11.01
N TYR A 15 1.90 1.23 11.60
CA TYR A 15 2.46 -0.08 11.25
C TYR A 15 2.22 -0.43 9.77
N ALA A 16 0.96 -0.31 9.29
CA ALA A 16 0.64 -0.58 7.89
C ALA A 16 1.34 0.39 6.93
N GLY A 17 1.43 1.69 7.30
CA GLY A 17 2.16 2.69 6.54
C GLY A 17 3.66 2.41 6.46
N ASN A 18 4.26 2.03 7.58
CA ASN A 18 5.67 1.61 7.63
C ASN A 18 5.91 0.36 6.77
N ALA A 19 4.99 -0.60 6.78
CA ALA A 19 5.10 -1.79 5.94
C ALA A 19 5.03 -1.46 4.43
N ILE A 20 4.24 -0.46 4.02
CA ILE A 20 4.27 0.02 2.64
C ILE A 20 5.59 0.74 2.36
N THR A 21 6.01 1.70 3.19
CA THR A 21 7.17 2.55 2.90
C THR A 21 8.50 1.83 3.07
N ALA A 22 8.72 1.13 4.17
CA ALA A 22 9.95 0.39 4.42
C ALA A 22 9.93 -0.99 3.76
N GLY A 23 8.81 -1.72 3.84
CA GLY A 23 8.67 -3.06 3.27
C GLY A 23 8.48 -3.04 1.75
N ALA A 24 7.24 -2.80 1.28
CA ALA A 24 6.90 -2.89 -0.14
C ALA A 24 7.76 -1.96 -1.00
N HIS A 25 7.88 -0.69 -0.63
CA HIS A 25 8.60 0.30 -1.39
C HIS A 25 10.12 0.10 -1.32
N ARG A 26 10.73 0.29 -0.16
CA ARG A 26 12.21 0.33 -0.06
C ARG A 26 12.86 -1.05 -0.14
N MET A 27 12.31 -2.06 0.57
CA MET A 27 12.92 -3.38 0.62
C MET A 27 12.66 -4.18 -0.66
N TRP A 28 11.39 -4.39 -1.01
CA TRP A 28 11.05 -5.27 -2.13
C TRP A 28 11.11 -4.56 -3.49
N CYS A 29 10.60 -3.33 -3.61
CA CYS A 29 10.59 -2.67 -4.91
C CYS A 29 11.96 -2.10 -5.28
N HIS A 30 12.58 -1.33 -4.38
CA HIS A 30 13.85 -0.65 -4.62
C HIS A 30 15.10 -1.41 -4.18
N LYS A 31 14.95 -2.55 -3.49
CA LYS A 31 16.09 -3.37 -3.00
C LYS A 31 17.11 -2.57 -2.18
N ALA A 32 16.63 -1.53 -1.46
CA ALA A 32 17.47 -0.61 -0.71
C ALA A 32 18.20 -1.28 0.47
N TYR A 33 17.68 -2.40 0.95
CA TYR A 33 18.28 -3.23 1.99
C TYR A 33 17.77 -4.68 1.91
N LYS A 34 18.48 -5.60 2.58
CA LYS A 34 18.08 -6.99 2.74
C LYS A 34 17.49 -7.22 4.13
N ALA A 35 16.48 -8.07 4.22
CA ALA A 35 15.84 -8.42 5.48
C ALA A 35 15.87 -9.94 5.71
N ASN A 36 15.95 -10.34 6.97
CA ASN A 36 15.78 -11.73 7.37
C ASN A 36 14.33 -12.18 7.17
N PHE A 37 14.08 -13.49 7.32
CA PHE A 37 12.75 -14.07 7.14
C PHE A 37 11.67 -13.39 7.99
N TRP A 38 11.95 -13.18 9.30
CA TRP A 38 10.96 -12.66 10.24
C TRP A 38 10.57 -11.20 9.96
N LEU A 39 11.52 -10.38 9.54
CA LEU A 39 11.23 -9.00 9.15
C LEU A 39 10.42 -8.95 7.85
N ARG A 40 10.66 -9.87 6.90
CA ARG A 40 9.82 -10.00 5.70
C ARG A 40 8.39 -10.42 6.05
N VAL A 41 8.22 -11.39 6.96
CA VAL A 41 6.88 -11.79 7.45
C VAL A 41 6.20 -10.62 8.15
N PHE A 42 6.90 -9.90 9.01
CA PHE A 42 6.37 -8.71 9.68
C PHE A 42 5.85 -7.68 8.67
N TYR A 43 6.62 -7.32 7.65
CA TYR A 43 6.17 -6.40 6.63
C TYR A 43 5.06 -6.98 5.73
N MET A 44 5.08 -8.26 5.45
CA MET A 44 4.01 -8.92 4.69
C MET A 44 2.66 -8.80 5.39
N ILE A 45 2.61 -8.98 6.71
CA ILE A 45 1.38 -8.78 7.50
C ILE A 45 0.92 -7.32 7.42
N GLY A 46 1.83 -6.36 7.62
CA GLY A 46 1.49 -4.93 7.57
C GLY A 46 1.04 -4.47 6.18
N THR A 47 1.67 -4.95 5.10
CA THR A 47 1.23 -4.66 3.73
C THR A 47 -0.13 -5.28 3.41
N THR A 48 -0.43 -6.47 3.95
CA THR A 48 -1.77 -7.08 3.86
C THR A 48 -2.82 -6.21 4.57
N MET A 49 -2.50 -5.69 5.76
CA MET A 49 -3.37 -4.75 6.49
C MET A 49 -3.60 -3.44 5.73
N ALA A 50 -2.68 -3.00 4.89
CA ALA A 50 -2.82 -1.79 4.09
C ALA A 50 -3.83 -1.94 2.95
N VAL A 51 -4.18 -3.17 2.55
CA VAL A 51 -5.18 -3.50 1.51
C VAL A 51 -4.90 -2.77 0.18
N GLN A 52 -3.64 -2.77 -0.26
CA GLN A 52 -3.20 -2.12 -1.50
C GLN A 52 -2.73 -3.14 -2.55
N ASN A 53 -3.41 -4.28 -2.69
CA ASN A 53 -3.01 -5.48 -3.41
C ASN A 53 -1.88 -6.25 -2.72
N ASP A 54 -1.52 -7.43 -3.25
CA ASP A 54 -0.32 -8.13 -2.82
C ASP A 54 0.94 -7.36 -3.23
N VAL A 55 2.05 -7.60 -2.53
CA VAL A 55 3.30 -6.84 -2.74
C VAL A 55 3.85 -7.01 -4.16
N ILE A 56 3.64 -8.15 -4.82
CA ILE A 56 4.13 -8.37 -6.18
C ILE A 56 3.37 -7.47 -7.16
N GLU A 57 2.03 -7.40 -7.06
CA GLU A 57 1.21 -6.51 -7.89
C GLU A 57 1.54 -5.03 -7.59
N TRP A 58 1.60 -4.66 -6.31
CA TRP A 58 1.95 -3.31 -5.87
C TRP A 58 3.31 -2.88 -6.42
N SER A 59 4.32 -3.74 -6.31
CA SER A 59 5.68 -3.44 -6.77
C SER A 59 5.78 -3.37 -8.29
N ARG A 60 5.00 -4.16 -9.03
CA ARG A 60 4.94 -4.04 -10.49
C ARG A 60 4.45 -2.66 -10.91
N ASP A 61 3.31 -2.23 -10.37
CA ASP A 61 2.75 -0.91 -10.67
C ASP A 61 3.73 0.20 -10.28
N HIS A 62 4.39 0.07 -9.14
CA HIS A 62 5.37 1.05 -8.67
C HIS A 62 6.65 1.10 -9.53
N ARG A 63 7.17 -0.06 -9.97
CA ARG A 63 8.30 -0.11 -10.92
C ARG A 63 7.93 0.48 -12.28
N VAL A 64 6.69 0.27 -12.73
CA VAL A 64 6.15 0.90 -13.96
C VAL A 64 6.08 2.41 -13.79
N HIS A 65 5.52 2.89 -12.65
CA HIS A 65 5.45 4.30 -12.31
C HIS A 65 6.83 4.97 -12.37
N HIS A 66 7.83 4.44 -11.68
CA HIS A 66 9.19 5.00 -11.69
C HIS A 66 9.84 5.05 -13.08
N LYS A 67 9.55 4.07 -13.92
CA LYS A 67 10.17 3.99 -15.25
C LYS A 67 9.48 4.88 -16.28
N TRP A 68 8.18 5.15 -16.11
CA TRP A 68 7.35 5.91 -17.06
C TRP A 68 6.47 6.94 -16.36
N SER A 69 6.99 7.58 -15.30
CA SER A 69 6.27 8.61 -14.53
C SER A 69 5.59 9.64 -15.45
N ASP A 70 4.37 10.00 -15.06
CA ASP A 70 3.56 11.05 -15.71
C ASP A 70 3.28 10.85 -17.21
N SER A 71 3.39 9.59 -17.69
CA SER A 71 3.03 9.20 -19.05
C SER A 71 1.76 8.33 -19.08
N ASP A 72 1.28 7.97 -20.27
CA ASP A 72 0.16 7.03 -20.44
C ASP A 72 0.44 5.63 -19.86
N ALA A 73 1.70 5.29 -19.62
CA ALA A 73 2.12 4.05 -19.00
C ALA A 73 2.14 4.12 -17.47
N ASP A 74 2.02 5.31 -16.88
CA ASP A 74 1.95 5.48 -15.44
C ASP A 74 0.56 5.08 -14.92
N PRO A 75 0.45 4.16 -13.94
CA PRO A 75 -0.83 3.75 -13.37
C PRO A 75 -1.63 4.92 -12.79
N HIS A 76 -0.97 5.90 -12.18
CA HIS A 76 -1.57 7.04 -11.50
C HIS A 76 -1.04 8.40 -12.02
N ASN A 77 -0.93 8.50 -13.33
CA ASN A 77 -0.46 9.68 -14.06
C ASN A 77 -1.14 10.98 -13.62
N ILE A 78 -0.37 11.92 -13.03
CA ILE A 78 -0.87 13.21 -12.54
C ILE A 78 -1.37 14.12 -13.66
N ASN A 79 -0.89 13.97 -14.91
CA ASN A 79 -1.36 14.74 -16.05
C ASN A 79 -2.84 14.47 -16.41
N ARG A 80 -3.42 13.38 -15.87
CA ARG A 80 -4.85 13.07 -15.95
C ARG A 80 -5.69 13.79 -14.86
N GLY A 81 -5.04 14.60 -14.05
CA GLY A 81 -5.64 15.41 -12.99
C GLY A 81 -5.46 14.83 -11.58
N PHE A 82 -5.53 15.71 -10.59
CA PHE A 82 -5.30 15.39 -9.16
C PHE A 82 -6.19 14.25 -8.66
N PHE A 83 -7.49 14.30 -8.92
CA PHE A 83 -8.42 13.25 -8.50
C PHE A 83 -8.05 11.90 -9.10
N PHE A 84 -7.67 11.89 -10.41
CA PHE A 84 -7.25 10.65 -11.05
C PHE A 84 -6.03 10.06 -10.37
N ALA A 85 -4.96 10.84 -10.18
CA ALA A 85 -3.73 10.37 -9.53
C ALA A 85 -3.96 9.95 -8.08
N HIS A 86 -4.85 10.65 -7.35
CA HIS A 86 -5.16 10.32 -5.96
C HIS A 86 -5.88 8.98 -5.82
N MET A 87 -7.06 8.85 -6.39
CA MET A 87 -7.89 7.64 -6.25
C MET A 87 -8.63 7.21 -7.51
N GLY A 88 -8.82 8.11 -8.46
CA GLY A 88 -9.62 7.84 -9.67
C GLY A 88 -9.06 6.69 -10.51
N TRP A 89 -7.74 6.48 -10.50
CA TRP A 89 -7.07 5.38 -11.21
C TRP A 89 -7.53 3.98 -10.74
N LEU A 90 -7.99 3.87 -9.50
CA LEU A 90 -8.55 2.62 -8.95
C LEU A 90 -9.99 2.35 -9.41
N LEU A 91 -10.70 3.39 -9.87
CA LEU A 91 -12.11 3.31 -10.29
C LEU A 91 -12.27 2.96 -11.77
N VAL A 92 -11.17 2.93 -12.52
CA VAL A 92 -11.17 2.68 -13.97
C VAL A 92 -10.25 1.53 -14.34
N ARG A 93 -10.44 0.98 -15.54
CA ARG A 93 -9.51 -0.03 -16.07
C ARG A 93 -8.15 0.60 -16.34
N LYS A 94 -7.08 -0.10 -15.98
CA LYS A 94 -5.69 0.31 -16.32
C LYS A 94 -5.56 0.58 -17.82
N HIS A 95 -4.91 1.68 -18.17
CA HIS A 95 -4.61 2.01 -19.55
C HIS A 95 -3.84 0.87 -20.25
N PRO A 96 -4.09 0.58 -21.55
CA PRO A 96 -3.40 -0.51 -22.25
C PRO A 96 -1.86 -0.44 -22.15
N LYS A 97 -1.28 0.77 -22.22
CA LYS A 97 0.16 0.99 -22.08
C LYS A 97 0.70 0.59 -20.69
N VAL A 98 -0.07 0.79 -19.61
CA VAL A 98 0.32 0.32 -18.26
C VAL A 98 0.48 -1.20 -18.25
N LYS A 99 -0.48 -1.91 -18.85
CA LYS A 99 -0.42 -3.37 -18.95
C LYS A 99 0.73 -3.85 -19.83
N GLU A 100 0.95 -3.19 -20.96
CA GLU A 100 2.04 -3.50 -21.88
C GLU A 100 3.41 -3.32 -21.22
N MET A 101 3.63 -2.17 -20.57
CA MET A 101 4.89 -1.87 -19.90
C MET A 101 5.09 -2.71 -18.64
N GLY A 102 4.02 -3.04 -17.92
CA GLY A 102 4.07 -3.95 -16.77
C GLY A 102 4.59 -5.35 -17.12
N LYS A 103 4.31 -5.85 -18.34
CA LYS A 103 4.86 -7.12 -18.83
C LYS A 103 6.37 -7.07 -19.12
N LYS A 104 6.93 -5.87 -19.31
CA LYS A 104 8.38 -5.65 -19.58
C LYS A 104 9.19 -5.46 -18.29
N ILE A 105 8.53 -5.40 -17.14
CA ILE A 105 9.19 -5.29 -15.83
C ILE A 105 9.61 -6.69 -15.37
N ASP A 106 10.88 -6.83 -15.01
CA ASP A 106 11.37 -8.03 -14.35
C ASP A 106 10.84 -8.09 -12.92
N MET A 107 10.13 -9.17 -12.61
CA MET A 107 9.53 -9.46 -11.30
C MET A 107 10.08 -10.75 -10.68
N SER A 108 11.07 -11.38 -11.31
CA SER A 108 11.61 -12.70 -10.93
C SER A 108 12.11 -12.73 -9.48
N ASP A 109 12.69 -11.63 -9.02
CA ASP A 109 13.19 -11.47 -7.65
C ASP A 109 12.08 -11.53 -6.58
N LEU A 110 10.91 -10.98 -6.89
CA LEU A 110 9.77 -11.00 -5.98
C LEU A 110 8.98 -12.31 -6.09
N GLU A 111 8.88 -12.86 -7.27
CA GLU A 111 8.23 -14.14 -7.50
C GLU A 111 8.99 -15.32 -6.86
N ALA A 112 10.31 -15.20 -6.72
CA ALA A 112 11.16 -16.15 -6.02
C ALA A 112 11.09 -16.03 -4.47
N ASP A 113 10.50 -14.94 -3.92
CA ASP A 113 10.38 -14.77 -2.46
C ASP A 113 9.22 -15.62 -1.91
N PRO A 114 9.49 -16.66 -1.06
CA PRO A 114 8.44 -17.53 -0.54
C PRO A 114 7.43 -16.80 0.35
N VAL A 115 7.79 -15.69 1.00
CA VAL A 115 6.88 -14.88 1.82
C VAL A 115 5.87 -14.17 0.94
N LEU A 116 6.31 -13.64 -0.20
CA LEU A 116 5.42 -12.99 -1.16
C LEU A 116 4.57 -13.99 -1.95
N ALA A 117 5.13 -15.14 -2.31
CA ALA A 117 4.37 -16.23 -2.93
C ALA A 117 3.23 -16.70 -2.01
N PHE A 118 3.49 -16.84 -0.70
CA PHE A 118 2.47 -17.14 0.30
C PHE A 118 1.42 -16.03 0.39
N GLN A 119 1.83 -14.76 0.52
CA GLN A 119 0.90 -13.64 0.57
C GLN A 119 -0.02 -13.61 -0.65
N ARG A 120 0.53 -13.69 -1.86
CA ARG A 120 -0.22 -13.65 -3.10
C ARG A 120 -1.25 -14.79 -3.20
N ARG A 121 -0.84 -16.03 -2.86
CA ARG A 121 -1.71 -17.20 -2.89
C ARG A 121 -2.89 -17.09 -1.94
N TYR A 122 -2.68 -16.55 -0.75
CA TYR A 122 -3.68 -16.50 0.32
C TYR A 122 -4.24 -15.11 0.57
N TYR A 123 -3.96 -14.12 -0.29
CA TYR A 123 -4.31 -12.71 -0.08
C TYR A 123 -5.79 -12.51 0.26
N ILE A 124 -6.69 -13.18 -0.48
CA ILE A 124 -8.14 -13.09 -0.28
C ILE A 124 -8.60 -13.61 1.10
N ILE A 125 -7.83 -14.49 1.73
CA ILE A 125 -8.10 -14.99 3.08
C ILE A 125 -7.41 -14.11 4.12
N LEU A 126 -6.17 -13.70 3.84
CA LEU A 126 -5.36 -12.92 4.78
C LEU A 126 -5.98 -11.54 5.06
N VAL A 127 -6.55 -10.88 4.04
CA VAL A 127 -7.20 -9.56 4.24
C VAL A 127 -8.35 -9.64 5.26
N PRO A 128 -9.36 -10.49 5.13
CA PRO A 128 -10.40 -10.66 6.16
C PRO A 128 -9.84 -10.98 7.54
N LEU A 129 -8.80 -11.79 7.64
CA LEU A 129 -8.15 -12.11 8.93
C LEU A 129 -7.55 -10.86 9.59
N THR A 130 -6.98 -9.93 8.80
CA THR A 130 -6.49 -8.65 9.36
C THR A 130 -7.64 -7.79 9.89
N PHE A 131 -8.79 -7.76 9.23
CA PHE A 131 -9.98 -7.05 9.71
C PHE A 131 -10.52 -7.66 11.01
N LEU A 132 -10.57 -8.98 11.09
CA LEU A 132 -10.95 -9.67 12.33
C LEU A 132 -9.99 -9.33 13.47
N PHE A 133 -8.69 -9.39 13.24
CA PHE A 133 -7.67 -9.02 14.22
C PHE A 133 -7.84 -7.56 14.70
N LEU A 134 -7.98 -6.62 13.78
CA LEU A 134 -8.14 -5.19 14.09
C LEU A 134 -9.39 -4.90 14.90
N THR A 135 -10.44 -5.70 14.70
CA THR A 135 -11.73 -5.58 15.38
C THR A 135 -11.72 -6.27 16.74
N PHE A 136 -11.27 -7.53 16.81
CA PHE A 136 -11.42 -8.32 18.01
C PHE A 136 -10.39 -8.02 19.10
N VAL A 137 -9.23 -7.45 18.77
CA VAL A 137 -8.28 -7.01 19.80
C VAL A 137 -8.88 -5.93 20.71
N PRO A 138 -9.48 -4.84 20.21
CA PRO A 138 -10.19 -3.86 21.04
C PRO A 138 -11.34 -4.46 21.86
N VAL A 139 -12.11 -5.35 21.26
CA VAL A 139 -13.25 -5.98 21.94
C VAL A 139 -12.77 -6.83 23.10
N TYR A 140 -11.75 -7.66 22.89
CA TYR A 140 -11.27 -8.60 23.89
C TYR A 140 -10.48 -7.94 25.02
N PHE A 141 -9.56 -7.02 24.71
CA PHE A 141 -8.63 -6.49 25.70
C PHE A 141 -9.18 -5.32 26.53
N TRP A 142 -10.16 -4.57 26.01
CA TRP A 142 -10.73 -3.43 26.77
C TRP A 142 -12.23 -3.26 26.56
N ASN A 143 -12.94 -4.32 26.20
CA ASN A 143 -14.40 -4.37 26.08
C ASN A 143 -14.98 -3.27 25.18
N GLU A 144 -14.30 -2.95 24.04
CA GLU A 144 -14.87 -2.01 23.09
C GLU A 144 -16.11 -2.62 22.41
N ASN A 145 -17.07 -1.77 22.08
CA ASN A 145 -18.21 -2.20 21.27
C ASN A 145 -17.73 -2.70 19.90
N VAL A 146 -18.24 -3.85 19.45
CA VAL A 146 -17.79 -4.51 18.19
C VAL A 146 -17.93 -3.58 16.98
N ALA A 147 -19.05 -2.87 16.85
CA ALA A 147 -19.24 -1.93 15.73
C ALA A 147 -18.24 -0.78 15.80
N VAL A 148 -18.00 -0.20 16.99
CA VAL A 148 -16.99 0.85 17.16
C VAL A 148 -15.60 0.33 16.85
N ALA A 149 -15.23 -0.85 17.34
CA ALA A 149 -13.93 -1.49 17.05
C ALA A 149 -13.75 -1.71 15.55
N PHE A 150 -14.78 -2.20 14.85
CA PHE A 150 -14.74 -2.41 13.41
C PHE A 150 -14.63 -1.09 12.64
N TYR A 151 -15.53 -0.13 12.90
CA TYR A 151 -15.53 1.11 12.12
C TYR A 151 -14.33 2.00 12.41
N VAL A 152 -13.86 2.09 13.65
CA VAL A 152 -12.69 2.92 14.00
C VAL A 152 -11.39 2.14 13.78
N GLY A 153 -11.28 0.93 14.33
CA GLY A 153 -10.03 0.15 14.30
C GLY A 153 -9.69 -0.43 12.93
N ALA A 154 -10.69 -0.75 12.10
CA ALA A 154 -10.46 -1.32 10.77
C ALA A 154 -10.80 -0.34 9.64
N ILE A 155 -12.03 0.17 9.53
CA ILE A 155 -12.47 0.94 8.37
C ILE A 155 -11.88 2.35 8.33
N LEU A 156 -12.01 3.14 9.41
CA LEU A 156 -11.45 4.49 9.47
C LEU A 156 -9.92 4.45 9.34
N ARG A 157 -9.29 3.51 10.04
CA ARG A 157 -7.85 3.24 9.91
C ARG A 157 -7.46 3.00 8.44
N LEU A 158 -8.20 2.14 7.73
CA LEU A 158 -7.95 1.85 6.32
C LEU A 158 -8.11 3.08 5.45
N ALA A 159 -9.19 3.85 5.64
CA ALA A 159 -9.43 5.08 4.89
C ALA A 159 -8.27 6.07 5.05
N ILE A 160 -7.82 6.32 6.30
CA ILE A 160 -6.67 7.18 6.57
C ILE A 160 -5.42 6.65 5.87
N GLN A 161 -5.13 5.35 5.99
CA GLN A 161 -3.95 4.72 5.38
C GLN A 161 -3.95 4.86 3.85
N LEU A 162 -5.08 4.65 3.19
CA LEU A 162 -5.21 4.78 1.74
C LEU A 162 -4.97 6.23 1.30
N HIS A 163 -5.62 7.20 1.95
CA HIS A 163 -5.42 8.61 1.63
C HIS A 163 -3.98 9.09 1.84
N LEU A 164 -3.29 8.62 2.88
CA LEU A 164 -1.86 8.92 3.08
C LEU A 164 -1.01 8.40 1.91
N THR A 165 -1.25 7.17 1.44
CA THR A 165 -0.53 6.62 0.28
C THR A 165 -0.90 7.35 -1.01
N TRP A 166 -2.19 7.59 -1.26
CA TRP A 166 -2.65 8.27 -2.46
C TRP A 166 -2.21 9.73 -2.54
N ALA A 167 -1.96 10.38 -1.38
CA ALA A 167 -1.38 11.73 -1.34
C ALA A 167 0.04 11.77 -1.94
N ILE A 168 0.81 10.68 -1.82
CA ILE A 168 2.11 10.59 -2.50
C ILE A 168 1.92 10.64 -4.02
N ASN A 169 0.94 9.90 -4.57
CA ASN A 169 0.69 9.84 -6.01
C ASN A 169 0.12 11.16 -6.56
N SER A 170 -0.55 11.96 -5.76
CA SER A 170 -1.25 13.18 -6.17
C SER A 170 -0.58 14.44 -5.67
N ALA A 171 -0.61 14.70 -4.36
CA ALA A 171 -0.12 15.95 -3.79
C ALA A 171 1.39 16.12 -3.99
N ALA A 172 2.18 15.04 -3.80
CA ALA A 172 3.63 15.11 -3.98
C ALA A 172 4.05 15.30 -5.45
N HIS A 173 3.22 14.90 -6.42
CA HIS A 173 3.46 15.15 -7.85
C HIS A 173 2.88 16.49 -8.33
N ALA A 174 1.78 16.96 -7.72
CA ALA A 174 1.11 18.20 -8.15
C ALA A 174 1.75 19.46 -7.54
N PHE A 175 2.31 19.37 -6.34
CA PHE A 175 2.82 20.49 -5.58
C PHE A 175 4.27 20.28 -5.18
N GLY A 176 4.98 21.40 -4.97
CA GLY A 176 6.35 21.37 -4.46
C GLY A 176 7.32 22.06 -5.40
N TYR A 177 8.55 22.19 -4.92
CA TYR A 177 9.66 22.80 -5.63
C TYR A 177 10.59 21.72 -6.18
N LYS A 178 10.98 21.82 -7.46
CA LYS A 178 11.86 20.86 -8.15
C LYS A 178 13.27 21.47 -8.32
N PRO A 179 14.14 21.40 -7.29
CA PRO A 179 15.40 22.16 -7.28
C PRO A 179 16.48 21.59 -8.19
N PHE A 180 16.39 20.31 -8.56
CA PHE A 180 17.47 19.62 -9.28
C PHE A 180 17.16 19.38 -10.76
N ASP A 181 15.95 18.94 -11.08
CA ASP A 181 15.51 18.69 -12.44
C ASP A 181 13.99 18.92 -12.56
N THR A 182 13.60 19.83 -13.45
CA THR A 182 12.17 20.12 -13.69
C THR A 182 11.44 18.99 -14.41
N LYS A 183 12.16 18.04 -15.00
CA LYS A 183 11.59 16.89 -15.72
C LYS A 183 11.33 15.68 -14.82
N ILE A 184 11.88 15.68 -13.60
CA ILE A 184 11.66 14.62 -12.62
C ILE A 184 10.52 15.04 -11.69
N THR A 185 9.50 14.22 -11.60
CA THR A 185 8.34 14.41 -10.71
C THR A 185 8.48 13.57 -9.45
#